data_0aee9cb309a0493b5fa572afbf395da4
#
_entry.id   0aee9cb309a0493b5fa572afbf395da4
#
_cell.length_a   1.000
_cell.length_b   1.000
_cell.length_c   1.000
_cell.angle_alpha   90.00
_cell.angle_beta   90.00
_cell.angle_gamma   90.00
#
_symmetry.space_group_name_H-M   'P 1'
#
loop_
_entity.id
_entity.type
_entity.pdbx_description
1 polymer ?
#
loop_
_entity_poly.entity_id
_entity_poly.type
_entity_poly.pdbx_seq_one_letter_code
_entity_poly.pdbx_strand_id
1 'polypeptide(L)'
;RNIWVAISIFTILFLPLISLLTIKNLKISSREDQDDELENKFKNIKNWKRKEVLFDPRFYLILMTMLAMPWIATGIFVYQSFITDSKNWGDYIIAQSFMIYSILSVLTLFISGFLVDRFTSRKLIPFMNIPLLIAMFILFAYETYLSSYVFLGLIGISNGLANVLGSSTWAEIYGVRYLGGIKSITTSMMVFSTAFGTAIFGMFIDFGYSIETIALVCFFYIVLANVLIVLFRKKIEPVIIK
;
A
#
# COMPACT_ATOMS: atom_id res chain seq x y z
N ARG A 1 -10.26 13.72 -25.84
CA ARG A 1 -9.00 14.29 -26.34
C ARG A 1 -8.68 15.62 -25.64
N ASN A 2 -9.67 16.48 -25.44
CA ASN A 2 -9.50 17.81 -24.83
C ASN A 2 -9.10 17.74 -23.33
N ILE A 3 -9.53 16.72 -22.60
CA ILE A 3 -9.17 16.52 -21.18
C ILE A 3 -7.65 16.28 -21.02
N TRP A 4 -7.05 15.48 -21.87
CA TRP A 4 -5.61 15.22 -21.83
C TRP A 4 -4.77 16.46 -22.12
N VAL A 5 -5.24 17.30 -23.05
CA VAL A 5 -4.60 18.59 -23.35
C VAL A 5 -4.70 19.53 -22.14
N ALA A 6 -5.88 19.60 -21.51
CA ALA A 6 -6.07 20.43 -20.31
C ALA A 6 -5.17 19.98 -19.15
N ILE A 7 -5.09 18.65 -18.89
CA ILE A 7 -4.19 18.09 -17.87
C ILE A 7 -2.73 18.42 -18.19
N SER A 8 -2.30 18.27 -19.46
CA SER A 8 -0.93 18.56 -19.87
C SER A 8 -0.58 20.04 -19.68
N ILE A 9 -1.47 20.96 -20.06
CA ILE A 9 -1.28 22.40 -19.87
C ILE A 9 -1.21 22.73 -18.37
N PHE A 10 -2.12 22.18 -17.58
CA PHE A 10 -2.11 22.35 -16.13
C PHE A 10 -0.78 21.88 -15.52
N THR A 11 -0.32 20.69 -15.90
CA THR A 11 0.94 20.10 -15.38
C THR A 11 2.15 20.96 -15.77
N ILE A 12 2.24 21.40 -17.02
CA ILE A 12 3.35 22.21 -17.52
C ILE A 12 3.40 23.60 -16.87
N LEU A 13 2.25 24.20 -16.56
CA LEU A 13 2.19 25.52 -15.94
C LEU A 13 2.36 25.47 -14.41
N PHE A 14 1.68 24.52 -13.74
CA PHE A 14 1.63 24.48 -12.27
C PHE A 14 2.85 23.81 -11.63
N LEU A 15 3.42 22.76 -12.23
CA LEU A 15 4.60 22.09 -11.63
C LEU A 15 5.83 23.02 -11.55
N PRO A 16 6.22 23.74 -12.61
CA PRO A 16 7.34 24.70 -12.51
C PRO A 16 7.04 25.84 -11.52
N LEU A 17 5.79 26.34 -11.50
CA LEU A 17 5.40 27.41 -10.57
C LEU A 17 5.51 26.96 -9.11
N ILE A 18 4.97 25.80 -8.77
CA ILE A 18 5.09 25.20 -7.42
C ILE A 18 6.55 24.92 -7.09
N SER A 19 7.32 24.38 -8.03
CA SER A 19 8.75 24.13 -7.86
C SER A 19 9.51 25.41 -7.53
N LEU A 20 9.30 26.49 -8.27
CA LEU A 20 9.94 27.78 -8.04
C LEU A 20 9.56 28.40 -6.68
N LEU A 21 8.29 28.29 -6.28
CA LEU A 21 7.82 28.81 -5.00
C LEU A 21 8.36 27.99 -3.81
N THR A 22 8.49 26.67 -3.96
CA THR A 22 9.01 25.80 -2.91
C THR A 22 10.52 25.85 -2.77
N ILE A 23 11.28 25.89 -3.86
CA ILE A 23 12.75 25.98 -3.84
C ILE A 23 13.22 27.23 -3.10
N LYS A 24 12.49 28.34 -3.22
CA LYS A 24 12.84 29.60 -2.56
C LYS A 24 12.72 29.54 -1.02
N ASN A 25 11.92 28.61 -0.48
CA ASN A 25 11.62 28.49 0.95
C ASN A 25 12.17 27.21 1.60
N LEU A 26 12.66 26.26 0.81
CA LEU A 26 13.27 25.05 1.35
C LEU A 26 14.74 25.30 1.69
N LYS A 27 15.08 25.24 2.99
CA LYS A 27 16.44 24.84 3.37
C LYS A 27 16.63 23.43 2.84
N ILE A 28 17.40 23.30 1.76
CA ILE A 28 17.81 22.00 1.23
C ILE A 28 18.72 21.40 2.31
N SER A 29 18.14 20.57 3.19
CA SER A 29 18.94 19.64 3.98
C SER A 29 19.70 18.77 2.98
N SER A 30 21.00 18.73 3.08
CA SER A 30 21.81 17.93 2.15
C SER A 30 21.36 16.47 2.29
N ARG A 31 21.52 15.71 1.21
CA ARG A 31 21.20 14.27 1.24
C ARG A 31 21.99 13.55 2.35
N GLU A 32 23.19 14.06 2.64
CA GLU A 32 24.06 13.61 3.71
C GLU A 32 23.43 13.85 5.09
N ASP A 33 22.80 15.03 5.36
CA ASP A 33 22.14 15.29 6.65
C ASP A 33 20.95 14.34 6.90
N GLN A 34 20.20 13.99 5.85
CA GLN A 34 19.07 13.05 5.95
C GLN A 34 19.53 11.60 6.14
N ASP A 35 20.61 11.20 5.47
CA ASP A 35 21.20 9.88 5.63
C ASP A 35 21.82 9.74 7.03
N ASP A 36 22.46 10.78 7.56
CA ASP A 36 23.02 10.84 8.91
C ASP A 36 21.92 10.79 9.99
N GLU A 37 20.80 11.50 9.81
CA GLU A 37 19.66 11.41 10.73
C GLU A 37 19.06 9.99 10.77
N LEU A 38 18.91 9.36 9.61
CA LEU A 38 18.42 7.99 9.51
C LEU A 38 19.42 6.99 10.13
N GLU A 39 20.71 7.14 9.86
CA GLU A 39 21.75 6.31 10.47
C GLU A 39 21.76 6.46 11.99
N ASN A 40 21.63 7.67 12.51
CA ASN A 40 21.56 7.92 13.96
C ASN A 40 20.30 7.31 14.60
N LYS A 41 19.13 7.44 13.96
CA LYS A 41 17.86 6.86 14.42
C LYS A 41 17.92 5.32 14.51
N PHE A 42 18.68 4.68 13.64
CA PHE A 42 18.77 3.21 13.53
C PHE A 42 20.17 2.65 13.85
N LYS A 43 21.03 3.43 14.50
CA LYS A 43 22.44 3.11 14.79
C LYS A 43 22.65 1.76 15.48
N ASN A 44 21.72 1.36 16.33
CA ASN A 44 21.82 0.11 17.09
C ASN A 44 21.21 -1.10 16.37
N ILE A 45 20.72 -0.94 15.14
CA ILE A 45 20.11 -2.02 14.38
C ILE A 45 21.17 -2.65 13.47
N LYS A 46 21.23 -3.98 13.46
CA LYS A 46 22.09 -4.72 12.52
C LYS A 46 21.72 -4.36 11.08
N ASN A 47 22.71 -3.94 10.31
CA ASN A 47 22.57 -3.69 8.89
C ASN A 47 22.69 -5.01 8.12
N TRP A 48 21.55 -5.48 7.59
CA TRP A 48 21.47 -6.74 6.86
C TRP A 48 21.80 -6.55 5.38
N LYS A 49 22.61 -7.47 4.82
CA LYS A 49 22.86 -7.51 3.37
C LYS A 49 21.67 -8.15 2.65
N ARG A 50 21.48 -7.80 1.38
CA ARG A 50 20.41 -8.30 0.51
C ARG A 50 20.26 -9.83 0.55
N LYS A 51 21.36 -10.59 0.52
CA LYS A 51 21.32 -12.05 0.58
C LYS A 51 20.81 -12.56 1.94
N GLU A 52 21.23 -11.95 3.03
CA GLU A 52 20.82 -12.34 4.38
C GLU A 52 19.32 -12.15 4.58
N VAL A 53 18.75 -11.05 4.03
CA VAL A 53 17.30 -10.76 4.09
C VAL A 53 16.49 -11.82 3.35
N LEU A 54 16.94 -12.29 2.20
CA LEU A 54 16.24 -13.33 1.42
C LEU A 54 16.19 -14.70 2.15
N PHE A 55 17.11 -14.98 3.07
CA PHE A 55 17.09 -16.20 3.88
C PHE A 55 16.38 -16.01 5.24
N ASP A 56 15.90 -14.80 5.54
CA ASP A 56 15.19 -14.51 6.79
C ASP A 56 13.69 -14.80 6.65
N PRO A 57 13.12 -15.75 7.43
CA PRO A 57 11.69 -16.05 7.39
C PRO A 57 10.79 -14.83 7.72
N ARG A 58 11.31 -13.88 8.53
CA ARG A 58 10.59 -12.64 8.88
C ARG A 58 10.28 -11.80 7.66
N PHE A 59 11.17 -11.80 6.68
CA PHE A 59 10.99 -11.08 5.42
C PHE A 59 9.71 -11.53 4.71
N TYR A 60 9.49 -12.84 4.59
CA TYR A 60 8.34 -13.40 3.89
C TYR A 60 7.02 -13.15 4.63
N LEU A 61 7.02 -13.16 5.97
CA LEU A 61 5.84 -12.83 6.77
C LEU A 61 5.38 -11.38 6.55
N ILE A 62 6.34 -10.45 6.59
CA ILE A 62 6.06 -9.04 6.37
C ILE A 62 5.65 -8.81 4.91
N LEU A 63 6.38 -9.43 3.98
CA LEU A 63 6.13 -9.31 2.55
C LEU A 63 4.71 -9.80 2.21
N MET A 64 4.28 -10.95 2.73
CA MET A 64 2.93 -11.47 2.51
C MET A 64 1.85 -10.46 2.92
N THR A 65 2.04 -9.78 4.05
CA THR A 65 1.14 -8.73 4.52
C THR A 65 1.17 -7.50 3.61
N MET A 66 2.36 -7.09 3.16
CA MET A 66 2.53 -5.92 2.30
C MET A 66 2.08 -6.16 0.85
N LEU A 67 2.12 -7.38 0.36
CA LEU A 67 1.65 -7.73 -0.98
C LEU A 67 0.13 -7.70 -1.11
N ALA A 68 -0.64 -7.80 -0.01
CA ALA A 68 -2.11 -7.81 -0.05
C ALA A 68 -2.69 -6.62 -0.83
N MET A 69 -2.24 -5.41 -0.50
CA MET A 69 -2.74 -4.18 -1.13
C MET A 69 -2.43 -4.13 -2.65
N PRO A 70 -1.19 -4.33 -3.12
CA PRO A 70 -0.88 -4.24 -4.55
C PRO A 70 -1.68 -5.20 -5.42
N TRP A 71 -1.77 -6.50 -5.06
CA TRP A 71 -2.44 -7.46 -5.93
C TRP A 71 -3.96 -7.34 -5.89
N ILE A 72 -4.55 -7.08 -4.72
CA ILE A 72 -6.01 -6.94 -4.58
C ILE A 72 -6.48 -5.65 -5.23
N ALA A 73 -5.85 -4.51 -4.94
CA ALA A 73 -6.25 -3.23 -5.51
C ALA A 73 -6.09 -3.22 -7.04
N THR A 74 -5.01 -3.79 -7.57
CA THR A 74 -4.83 -3.87 -9.02
C THR A 74 -5.90 -4.75 -9.67
N GLY A 75 -6.23 -5.92 -9.08
CA GLY A 75 -7.32 -6.75 -9.56
C GLY A 75 -8.65 -5.99 -9.59
N ILE A 76 -8.98 -5.27 -8.50
CA ILE A 76 -10.19 -4.45 -8.44
C ILE A 76 -10.21 -3.36 -9.50
N PHE A 77 -9.11 -2.63 -9.69
CA PHE A 77 -9.06 -1.52 -10.64
C PHE A 77 -9.07 -1.96 -12.09
N VAL A 78 -8.44 -3.09 -12.41
CA VAL A 78 -8.46 -3.65 -13.78
C VAL A 78 -9.84 -4.18 -14.13
N TYR A 79 -10.50 -4.87 -13.19
CA TYR A 79 -11.82 -5.47 -13.41
C TYR A 79 -12.97 -4.64 -12.83
N GLN A 80 -12.78 -3.32 -12.68
CA GLN A 80 -13.78 -2.41 -12.10
C GLN A 80 -15.12 -2.45 -12.85
N SER A 81 -15.12 -2.56 -14.20
CA SER A 81 -16.35 -2.65 -14.97
C SER A 81 -17.13 -3.91 -14.64
N PHE A 82 -16.46 -5.07 -14.55
CA PHE A 82 -17.08 -6.32 -14.12
C PHE A 82 -17.69 -6.20 -12.70
N ILE A 83 -17.00 -5.56 -11.78
CA ILE A 83 -17.50 -5.32 -10.41
C ILE A 83 -18.72 -4.41 -10.44
N THR A 84 -18.66 -3.33 -11.20
CA THR A 84 -19.75 -2.35 -11.34
C THR A 84 -21.01 -3.00 -11.91
N ASP A 85 -20.87 -3.80 -12.96
CA ASP A 85 -21.97 -4.51 -13.60
C ASP A 85 -22.54 -5.59 -12.65
N SER A 86 -21.68 -6.38 -11.99
CA SER A 86 -22.11 -7.44 -11.08
C SER A 86 -22.86 -6.90 -9.85
N LYS A 87 -22.52 -5.70 -9.38
CA LYS A 87 -23.16 -5.04 -8.22
C LYS A 87 -24.27 -4.07 -8.60
N ASN A 88 -24.56 -3.91 -9.90
CA ASN A 88 -25.49 -2.91 -10.43
C ASN A 88 -25.20 -1.46 -9.93
N TRP A 89 -23.92 -1.15 -9.75
CA TRP A 89 -23.48 0.22 -9.46
C TRP A 89 -23.36 0.97 -10.78
N GLY A 90 -24.01 2.11 -10.93
CA GLY A 90 -23.89 2.90 -12.16
C GLY A 90 -22.47 3.47 -12.33
N ASP A 91 -22.04 3.70 -13.57
CA ASP A 91 -20.72 4.28 -13.90
C ASP A 91 -20.44 5.61 -13.21
N TYR A 92 -21.48 6.41 -13.01
CA TYR A 92 -21.38 7.68 -12.29
C TYR A 92 -21.04 7.48 -10.80
N ILE A 93 -21.60 6.46 -10.17
CA ILE A 93 -21.36 6.12 -8.76
C ILE A 93 -19.90 5.68 -8.56
N ILE A 94 -19.41 4.82 -9.45
CA ILE A 94 -18.02 4.35 -9.34
C ILE A 94 -17.02 5.50 -9.54
N ALA A 95 -17.29 6.42 -10.47
CA ALA A 95 -16.45 7.59 -10.68
C ALA A 95 -16.39 8.50 -9.43
N GLN A 96 -17.52 8.73 -8.76
CA GLN A 96 -17.55 9.46 -7.49
C GLN A 96 -16.83 8.71 -6.37
N SER A 97 -16.94 7.40 -6.33
CA SER A 97 -16.27 6.57 -5.33
C SER A 97 -14.73 6.63 -5.48
N PHE A 98 -14.20 6.78 -6.69
CA PHE A 98 -12.78 7.05 -6.92
C PHE A 98 -12.32 8.41 -6.38
N MET A 99 -13.18 9.42 -6.36
CA MET A 99 -12.84 10.69 -5.70
C MET A 99 -12.65 10.48 -4.20
N ILE A 100 -13.54 9.71 -3.55
CA ILE A 100 -13.44 9.38 -2.13
C ILE A 100 -12.18 8.56 -1.85
N TYR A 101 -11.89 7.55 -2.68
CA TYR A 101 -10.64 6.80 -2.63
C TYR A 101 -9.41 7.71 -2.64
N SER A 102 -9.36 8.65 -3.58
CA SER A 102 -8.21 9.55 -3.75
C SER A 102 -8.03 10.47 -2.54
N ILE A 103 -9.11 11.08 -2.06
CA ILE A 103 -9.09 11.97 -0.90
C ILE A 103 -8.63 11.22 0.34
N LEU A 104 -9.24 10.06 0.64
CA LEU A 104 -8.91 9.27 1.82
C LEU A 104 -7.50 8.67 1.74
N SER A 105 -7.03 8.29 0.54
CA SER A 105 -5.67 7.80 0.34
C SER A 105 -4.64 8.88 0.68
N VAL A 106 -4.83 10.11 0.19
CA VAL A 106 -3.92 11.22 0.48
C VAL A 106 -3.98 11.63 1.95
N LEU A 107 -5.16 11.76 2.53
CA LEU A 107 -5.31 12.09 3.96
C LEU A 107 -4.65 11.03 4.85
N THR A 108 -4.88 9.75 4.55
CA THR A 108 -4.30 8.65 5.33
C THR A 108 -2.78 8.59 5.16
N LEU A 109 -2.25 8.91 4.00
CA LEU A 109 -0.80 8.98 3.78
C LEU A 109 -0.15 9.98 4.74
N PHE A 110 -0.72 11.19 4.90
CA PHE A 110 -0.22 12.19 5.85
C PHE A 110 -0.37 11.71 7.31
N ILE A 111 -1.55 11.20 7.67
CA ILE A 111 -1.81 10.69 9.03
C ILE A 111 -0.87 9.53 9.36
N SER A 112 -0.59 8.65 8.41
CA SER A 112 0.29 7.50 8.60
C SER A 112 1.73 7.92 8.87
N GLY A 113 2.22 9.03 8.30
CA GLY A 113 3.52 9.61 8.63
C GLY A 113 3.62 9.92 10.13
N PHE A 114 2.67 10.68 10.67
CA PHE A 114 2.62 11.00 12.10
C PHE A 114 2.48 9.75 13.00
N LEU A 115 1.71 8.76 12.54
CA LEU A 115 1.54 7.50 13.29
C LEU A 115 2.84 6.71 13.36
N VAL A 116 3.60 6.63 12.27
CA VAL A 116 4.89 5.93 12.24
C VAL A 116 5.92 6.62 13.11
N ASP A 117 5.95 7.94 13.12
CA ASP A 117 6.87 8.69 14.00
C ASP A 117 6.55 8.46 15.48
N ARG A 118 5.28 8.31 15.84
CA ARG A 118 4.84 8.11 17.23
C ARG A 118 4.89 6.65 17.69
N PHE A 119 4.50 5.69 16.83
CA PHE A 119 4.26 4.29 17.26
C PHE A 119 5.22 3.28 16.66
N THR A 120 6.08 3.65 15.73
CA THR A 120 6.90 2.77 14.88
C THR A 120 6.09 1.94 13.86
N SER A 121 6.64 1.73 12.66
CA SER A 121 5.93 1.03 11.60
C SER A 121 5.67 -0.44 11.93
N ARG A 122 6.58 -1.10 12.67
CA ARG A 122 6.41 -2.50 13.10
C ARG A 122 5.14 -2.76 13.92
N LYS A 123 4.76 -1.81 14.77
CA LYS A 123 3.54 -1.92 15.59
C LYS A 123 2.28 -1.70 14.77
N LEU A 124 2.39 -0.97 13.67
CA LEU A 124 1.28 -0.58 12.80
C LEU A 124 0.99 -1.59 11.67
N ILE A 125 1.98 -2.42 11.28
CA ILE A 125 1.81 -3.43 10.20
C ILE A 125 0.54 -4.29 10.38
N PRO A 126 0.20 -4.84 11.57
CA PRO A 126 -0.99 -5.68 11.72
C PRO A 126 -2.29 -4.93 11.43
N PHE A 127 -2.28 -3.60 11.54
CA PHE A 127 -3.45 -2.75 11.32
C PHE A 127 -3.56 -2.26 9.87
N MET A 128 -2.49 -2.37 9.08
CA MET A 128 -2.41 -1.84 7.73
C MET A 128 -3.51 -2.35 6.80
N ASN A 129 -3.81 -3.64 6.88
CA ASN A 129 -4.78 -4.31 6.00
C ASN A 129 -6.18 -4.42 6.61
N ILE A 130 -6.44 -3.89 7.81
CA ILE A 130 -7.79 -3.91 8.39
C ILE A 130 -8.81 -3.17 7.52
N PRO A 131 -8.52 -1.95 7.01
CA PRO A 131 -9.47 -1.29 6.11
C PRO A 131 -9.73 -2.10 4.83
N LEU A 132 -8.68 -2.73 4.26
CA LEU A 132 -8.83 -3.60 3.08
C LEU A 132 -9.67 -4.83 3.39
N LEU A 133 -9.51 -5.43 4.56
CA LEU A 133 -10.32 -6.56 5.03
C LEU A 133 -11.81 -6.20 5.10
N ILE A 134 -12.11 -5.04 5.69
CA ILE A 134 -13.49 -4.54 5.80
C ILE A 134 -14.03 -4.22 4.39
N ALA A 135 -13.21 -3.67 3.50
CA ALA A 135 -13.59 -3.41 2.11
C ALA A 135 -14.00 -4.71 1.39
N MET A 136 -13.23 -5.79 1.53
CA MET A 136 -13.59 -7.09 0.93
C MET A 136 -14.88 -7.65 1.51
N PHE A 137 -15.10 -7.50 2.82
CA PHE A 137 -16.36 -7.90 3.46
C PHE A 137 -17.55 -7.10 2.91
N ILE A 138 -17.39 -5.78 2.70
CA ILE A 138 -18.44 -4.93 2.12
C ILE A 138 -18.73 -5.33 0.68
N LEU A 139 -17.71 -5.60 -0.13
CA LEU A 139 -17.87 -6.07 -1.51
C LEU A 139 -18.61 -7.41 -1.56
N PHE A 140 -18.37 -8.30 -0.59
CA PHE A 140 -19.06 -9.57 -0.47
C PHE A 140 -20.53 -9.40 -0.05
N ALA A 141 -20.80 -8.61 1.00
CA ALA A 141 -22.08 -8.63 1.72
C ALA A 141 -23.13 -7.63 1.19
N TYR A 142 -22.73 -6.60 0.46
CA TYR A 142 -23.62 -5.51 0.10
C TYR A 142 -23.62 -5.23 -1.41
N GLU A 143 -24.82 -4.91 -1.93
CA GLU A 143 -25.04 -4.54 -3.34
C GLU A 143 -25.48 -3.08 -3.52
N THR A 144 -25.79 -2.40 -2.41
CA THR A 144 -26.27 -1.02 -2.43
C THR A 144 -25.24 -0.07 -3.05
N TYR A 145 -25.66 0.91 -3.83
CA TYR A 145 -24.75 1.91 -4.41
C TYR A 145 -23.92 2.65 -3.35
N LEU A 146 -24.44 2.85 -2.13
CA LEU A 146 -23.70 3.46 -1.02
C LEU A 146 -22.50 2.60 -0.59
N SER A 147 -22.55 1.28 -0.75
CA SER A 147 -21.44 0.40 -0.43
C SER A 147 -20.22 0.64 -1.31
N SER A 148 -20.40 1.12 -2.55
CA SER A 148 -19.29 1.50 -3.44
C SER A 148 -18.42 2.61 -2.84
N TYR A 149 -19.03 3.63 -2.24
CA TYR A 149 -18.28 4.74 -1.62
C TYR A 149 -17.45 4.26 -0.42
N VAL A 150 -18.05 3.45 0.44
CA VAL A 150 -17.37 2.90 1.62
C VAL A 150 -16.26 1.93 1.20
N PHE A 151 -16.55 1.07 0.23
CA PHE A 151 -15.62 0.09 -0.32
C PHE A 151 -14.35 0.75 -0.87
N LEU A 152 -14.49 1.67 -1.83
CA LEU A 152 -13.34 2.38 -2.40
C LEU A 152 -12.67 3.32 -1.39
N GLY A 153 -13.44 3.94 -0.49
CA GLY A 153 -12.88 4.74 0.60
C GLY A 153 -11.95 3.95 1.51
N LEU A 154 -12.34 2.73 1.91
CA LEU A 154 -11.52 1.84 2.73
C LEU A 154 -10.27 1.34 2.00
N ILE A 155 -10.38 1.07 0.69
CA ILE A 155 -9.21 0.76 -0.14
C ILE A 155 -8.25 1.96 -0.14
N GLY A 156 -8.76 3.20 -0.25
CA GLY A 156 -7.96 4.42 -0.17
C GLY A 156 -7.21 4.54 1.15
N ILE A 157 -7.88 4.28 2.28
CA ILE A 157 -7.25 4.26 3.61
C ILE A 157 -6.13 3.21 3.67
N SER A 158 -6.39 1.99 3.22
CA SER A 158 -5.38 0.93 3.19
C SER A 158 -4.20 1.29 2.30
N ASN A 159 -4.44 1.94 1.15
CA ASN A 159 -3.41 2.40 0.25
C ASN A 159 -2.49 3.45 0.90
N GLY A 160 -3.06 4.44 1.59
CA GLY A 160 -2.29 5.44 2.33
C GLY A 160 -1.39 4.82 3.41
N LEU A 161 -1.92 3.87 4.21
CA LEU A 161 -1.16 3.10 5.20
C LEU A 161 -0.03 2.28 4.54
N ALA A 162 -0.34 1.55 3.46
CA ALA A 162 0.59 0.67 2.79
C ALA A 162 1.81 1.43 2.22
N ASN A 163 1.61 2.62 1.67
CA ASN A 163 2.68 3.43 1.10
C ASN A 163 3.71 3.87 2.15
N VAL A 164 3.26 4.31 3.32
CA VAL A 164 4.15 4.77 4.39
C VAL A 164 4.80 3.58 5.11
N LEU A 165 4.00 2.60 5.54
CA LEU A 165 4.50 1.44 6.26
C LEU A 165 5.41 0.56 5.38
N GLY A 166 5.09 0.42 4.10
CA GLY A 166 5.90 -0.32 3.13
C GLY A 166 7.30 0.27 2.94
N SER A 167 7.50 1.56 3.19
CA SER A 167 8.82 2.18 3.08
C SER A 167 9.60 2.16 4.38
N SER A 168 8.95 2.41 5.53
CA SER A 168 9.59 2.60 6.84
C SER A 168 9.92 1.29 7.56
N THR A 169 9.11 0.25 7.38
CA THR A 169 9.28 -1.04 8.08
C THR A 169 10.62 -1.71 7.79
N TRP A 170 11.06 -1.66 6.54
CA TRP A 170 12.32 -2.31 6.15
C TRP A 170 13.54 -1.66 6.81
N ALA A 171 13.54 -0.32 6.96
CA ALA A 171 14.56 0.41 7.68
C ALA A 171 14.60 0.03 9.17
N GLU A 172 13.43 -0.10 9.80
CA GLU A 172 13.29 -0.45 11.21
C GLU A 172 13.74 -1.88 11.54
N ILE A 173 13.67 -2.81 10.60
CA ILE A 173 13.98 -4.23 10.85
C ILE A 173 15.39 -4.60 10.38
N TYR A 174 15.80 -4.10 9.22
CA TYR A 174 17.03 -4.52 8.54
C TYR A 174 18.12 -3.45 8.50
N GLY A 175 17.86 -2.27 9.09
CA GLY A 175 18.80 -1.15 9.07
C GLY A 175 18.80 -0.38 7.75
N VAL A 176 19.55 0.71 7.72
CA VAL A 176 19.48 1.70 6.61
C VAL A 176 20.61 1.53 5.58
N ARG A 177 21.76 0.99 5.98
CA ARG A 177 22.98 0.94 5.14
C ARG A 177 22.78 0.25 3.78
N TYR A 178 21.99 -0.84 3.72
CA TYR A 178 21.70 -1.59 2.51
C TYR A 178 20.23 -1.50 2.09
N LEU A 179 19.51 -0.50 2.60
CA LEU A 179 18.06 -0.35 2.41
C LEU A 179 17.65 -0.25 0.95
N GLY A 180 18.45 0.42 0.10
CA GLY A 180 18.18 0.51 -1.34
C GLY A 180 18.11 -0.85 -2.02
N GLY A 181 19.03 -1.77 -1.67
CA GLY A 181 19.01 -3.14 -2.20
C GLY A 181 17.81 -3.96 -1.72
N ILE A 182 17.38 -3.76 -0.47
CA ILE A 182 16.22 -4.44 0.11
C ILE A 182 14.94 -3.89 -0.53
N LYS A 183 14.80 -2.57 -0.64
CA LYS A 183 13.67 -1.92 -1.33
C LYS A 183 13.55 -2.35 -2.79
N SER A 184 14.66 -2.52 -3.50
CA SER A 184 14.65 -3.02 -4.89
C SER A 184 13.96 -4.38 -4.99
N ILE A 185 14.28 -5.34 -4.09
CA ILE A 185 13.63 -6.66 -4.09
C ILE A 185 12.13 -6.53 -3.77
N THR A 186 11.81 -5.81 -2.70
CA THR A 186 10.42 -5.68 -2.26
C THR A 186 9.56 -4.99 -3.31
N THR A 187 10.07 -3.92 -3.94
CA THR A 187 9.36 -3.25 -5.03
C THR A 187 9.17 -4.17 -6.23
N SER A 188 10.20 -4.95 -6.62
CA SER A 188 10.05 -5.94 -7.69
C SER A 188 8.97 -6.97 -7.38
N MET A 189 8.92 -7.45 -6.12
CA MET A 189 7.88 -8.39 -5.70
C MET A 189 6.48 -7.74 -5.65
N MET A 190 6.39 -6.46 -5.27
CA MET A 190 5.12 -5.71 -5.33
C MET A 190 4.63 -5.57 -6.78
N VAL A 191 5.52 -5.23 -7.73
CA VAL A 191 5.17 -5.16 -9.15
C VAL A 191 4.73 -6.52 -9.69
N PHE A 192 5.46 -7.59 -9.35
CA PHE A 192 5.06 -8.95 -9.71
C PHE A 192 3.69 -9.32 -9.13
N SER A 193 3.44 -8.91 -7.88
CA SER A 193 2.16 -9.12 -7.20
C SER A 193 0.98 -8.42 -7.91
N THR A 194 1.18 -7.24 -8.52
CA THR A 194 0.12 -6.58 -9.32
C THR A 194 -0.25 -7.39 -10.56
N ALA A 195 0.74 -7.92 -11.28
CA ALA A 195 0.50 -8.80 -12.42
C ALA A 195 -0.21 -10.10 -12.02
N PHE A 196 0.22 -10.69 -10.90
CA PHE A 196 -0.41 -11.88 -10.33
C PHE A 196 -1.87 -11.64 -9.93
N GLY A 197 -2.15 -10.49 -9.29
CA GLY A 197 -3.50 -10.07 -8.94
C GLY A 197 -4.41 -9.98 -10.16
N THR A 198 -3.96 -9.32 -11.22
CA THR A 198 -4.71 -9.23 -12.48
C THR A 198 -4.98 -10.59 -13.08
N ALA A 199 -3.99 -11.48 -13.12
CA ALA A 199 -4.13 -12.83 -13.66
C ALA A 199 -5.12 -13.68 -12.84
N ILE A 200 -5.06 -13.63 -11.51
CA ILE A 200 -5.98 -14.37 -10.64
C ILE A 200 -7.41 -13.89 -10.84
N PHE A 201 -7.66 -12.58 -10.77
CA PHE A 201 -9.00 -12.04 -10.98
C PHE A 201 -9.55 -12.47 -12.35
N GLY A 202 -8.76 -12.33 -13.43
CA GLY A 202 -9.15 -12.76 -14.77
C GLY A 202 -9.51 -14.25 -14.82
N MET A 203 -8.67 -15.10 -14.25
CA MET A 203 -8.90 -16.54 -14.21
C MET A 203 -10.21 -16.90 -13.47
N PHE A 204 -10.50 -16.28 -12.33
CA PHE A 204 -11.76 -16.51 -11.61
C PHE A 204 -12.97 -16.06 -12.44
N ILE A 205 -12.88 -14.90 -13.10
CA ILE A 205 -13.94 -14.38 -13.95
C ILE A 205 -14.16 -15.29 -15.17
N ASP A 206 -13.09 -15.74 -15.83
CA ASP A 206 -13.16 -16.65 -16.99
C ASP A 206 -13.77 -18.02 -16.64
N PHE A 207 -13.56 -18.48 -15.40
CA PHE A 207 -14.24 -19.69 -14.89
C PHE A 207 -15.68 -19.45 -14.42
N GLY A 208 -16.20 -18.25 -14.55
CA GLY A 208 -17.58 -17.90 -14.21
C GLY A 208 -17.84 -17.71 -12.72
N TYR A 209 -16.80 -17.50 -11.90
CA TYR A 209 -17.00 -17.20 -10.49
C TYR A 209 -17.53 -15.77 -10.30
N SER A 210 -18.42 -15.62 -9.34
CA SER A 210 -19.00 -14.32 -8.99
C SER A 210 -17.98 -13.43 -8.25
N ILE A 211 -18.24 -12.12 -8.26
CA ILE A 211 -17.40 -11.15 -7.53
C ILE A 211 -17.38 -11.39 -6.03
N GLU A 212 -18.46 -11.93 -5.45
CA GLU A 212 -18.55 -12.31 -4.05
C GLU A 212 -17.53 -13.42 -3.71
N THR A 213 -17.38 -14.39 -4.60
CA THR A 213 -16.39 -15.48 -4.43
C THR A 213 -14.96 -14.91 -4.45
N ILE A 214 -14.68 -14.01 -5.38
CA ILE A 214 -13.37 -13.34 -5.48
C ILE A 214 -13.11 -12.52 -4.22
N ALA A 215 -14.11 -11.76 -3.76
CA ALA A 215 -14.02 -10.97 -2.53
C ALA A 215 -13.72 -11.84 -1.30
N LEU A 216 -14.35 -13.01 -1.17
CA LEU A 216 -14.09 -13.98 -0.10
C LEU A 216 -12.67 -14.55 -0.15
N VAL A 217 -12.15 -14.88 -1.33
CA VAL A 217 -10.77 -15.35 -1.48
C VAL A 217 -9.78 -14.27 -1.02
N CYS A 218 -9.99 -13.02 -1.44
CA CYS A 218 -9.20 -11.89 -0.97
C CYS A 218 -9.31 -11.70 0.55
N PHE A 219 -10.53 -11.78 1.10
CA PHE A 219 -10.80 -11.67 2.52
C PHE A 219 -10.01 -12.71 3.33
N PHE A 220 -10.10 -13.98 2.96
CA PHE A 220 -9.37 -15.04 3.65
C PHE A 220 -7.85 -14.91 3.54
N TYR A 221 -7.34 -14.46 2.39
CA TYR A 221 -5.92 -14.15 2.26
C TYR A 221 -5.48 -13.08 3.25
N ILE A 222 -6.23 -11.98 3.38
CA ILE A 222 -5.92 -10.89 4.30
C ILE A 222 -6.01 -11.38 5.76
N VAL A 223 -7.02 -12.16 6.10
CA VAL A 223 -7.16 -12.77 7.43
C VAL A 223 -5.94 -13.63 7.76
N LEU A 224 -5.54 -14.50 6.83
CA LEU A 224 -4.38 -15.37 7.00
C LEU A 224 -3.10 -14.55 7.21
N ALA A 225 -2.86 -13.55 6.36
CA ALA A 225 -1.70 -12.67 6.47
C ALA A 225 -1.67 -11.91 7.82
N ASN A 226 -2.82 -11.37 8.24
CA ASN A 226 -2.94 -10.66 9.52
C ASN A 226 -2.79 -11.59 10.73
N VAL A 227 -3.36 -12.78 10.71
CA VAL A 227 -3.19 -13.76 11.78
C VAL A 227 -1.72 -14.17 11.91
N LEU A 228 -1.06 -14.47 10.80
CA LEU A 228 0.36 -14.84 10.81
C LEU A 228 1.24 -13.71 11.36
N ILE A 229 1.03 -12.46 10.92
CA ILE A 229 1.84 -11.32 11.39
C ILE A 229 1.64 -11.07 12.90
N VAL A 230 0.42 -11.25 13.42
CA VAL A 230 0.10 -11.09 14.84
C VAL A 230 0.71 -12.22 15.67
N LEU A 231 0.56 -13.48 15.24
CA LEU A 231 1.12 -14.65 15.94
C LEU A 231 2.64 -14.59 16.03
N PHE A 232 3.31 -14.17 14.96
CA PHE A 232 4.76 -14.09 14.91
C PHE A 232 5.32 -12.69 15.25
N ARG A 233 4.50 -11.79 15.79
CA ARG A 233 4.88 -10.41 16.12
C ARG A 233 6.17 -10.31 16.94
N LYS A 234 6.35 -11.18 17.94
CA LYS A 234 7.57 -11.22 18.77
C LYS A 234 8.83 -11.60 18.00
N LYS A 235 8.71 -12.32 16.89
CA LYS A 235 9.84 -12.71 16.05
C LYS A 235 10.27 -11.61 15.07
N ILE A 236 9.43 -10.59 14.84
CA ILE A 236 9.66 -9.49 13.89
C ILE A 236 10.45 -8.34 14.56
N GLU A 237 11.12 -8.58 15.66
CA GLU A 237 11.96 -7.56 16.29
C GLU A 237 13.31 -7.42 15.57
N PRO A 238 13.85 -6.19 15.47
CA PRO A 238 15.17 -5.98 14.88
C PRO A 238 16.25 -6.64 15.73
N VAL A 239 17.32 -7.04 15.08
CA VAL A 239 18.52 -7.52 15.77
C VAL A 239 19.30 -6.29 16.21
N ILE A 240 19.40 -6.11 17.54
CA ILE A 240 20.15 -5.00 18.15
C ILE A 240 21.61 -5.42 18.28
N ILE A 241 22.51 -4.56 17.79
CA ILE A 241 23.96 -4.67 18.01
C ILE A 241 24.26 -3.99 19.36
N LYS A 242 24.84 -4.74 20.27
CA LYS A 242 25.35 -4.20 21.55
C LYS A 242 26.65 -3.48 21.34
#